data_e3a2255e3afcfd295205b15ebb82e6a2
#
_entry.id   e3a2255e3afcfd295205b15ebb82e6a2
#
_cell.length_a   1.000
_cell.length_b   1.000
_cell.length_c   1.000
_cell.angle_alpha   90.00
_cell.angle_beta   90.00
_cell.angle_gamma   90.00
#
_symmetry.space_group_name_H-M   'P 1'
#
loop_
_entity.id
_entity.type
_entity.pdbx_description
1 polymer ?
#
loop_
_entity_poly.entity_id
_entity_poly.type
_entity_poly.pdbx_seq_one_letter_code
_entity_poly.pdbx_strand_id
1 'polypeptide(L)'
;MARPRRFTDDQILDAARDLLADPATTRPTIAAISAASGVPTGSIYVRFASREELLARLWLRSIRRFQTGVIAALSGTDPLLAAAMHLPRYCREHPTEARAMKMFRRDELLDVGPAELRADIAAVNDRMNDALRAAVAAEFGADDEHRMAIAIAAVKAIPYGLVREYIAGAVPIPDWVDDVVATATAAVVHELGPTATESVTSG
;
A
#
# COMPACT_ATOMS: atom_id res chain seq x y z
N MET A 1 29.11 -1.90 -27.75
CA MET A 1 28.83 -1.51 -26.34
C MET A 1 27.72 -0.48 -26.33
N ALA A 2 26.58 -0.76 -25.71
CA ALA A 2 25.50 0.22 -25.57
C ALA A 2 25.95 1.34 -24.62
N ARG A 3 25.79 2.60 -25.04
CA ARG A 3 26.08 3.79 -24.22
C ARG A 3 25.26 3.71 -22.94
N PRO A 4 25.85 3.94 -21.72
CA PRO A 4 25.06 3.93 -20.49
C PRO A 4 23.87 4.86 -20.64
N ARG A 5 22.66 4.39 -20.27
CA ARG A 5 21.45 5.22 -20.31
C ARG A 5 21.68 6.40 -19.35
N ARG A 6 21.68 7.60 -19.87
CA ARG A 6 21.95 8.85 -19.12
C ARG A 6 20.92 9.11 -18.01
N PHE A 7 19.72 8.54 -18.13
CA PHE A 7 18.61 8.70 -17.20
C PHE A 7 17.94 7.35 -16.94
N THR A 8 17.43 7.14 -15.73
CA THR A 8 16.70 5.92 -15.31
C THR A 8 15.23 6.19 -15.15
N ASP A 9 14.40 5.13 -15.20
CA ASP A 9 12.97 5.22 -14.92
C ASP A 9 12.73 5.61 -13.46
N ASP A 10 13.53 5.07 -12.52
CA ASP A 10 13.47 5.42 -11.10
C ASP A 10 13.74 6.89 -10.84
N GLN A 11 14.70 7.51 -11.54
CA GLN A 11 14.96 8.94 -11.42
C GLN A 11 13.72 9.79 -11.77
N ILE A 12 12.97 9.39 -12.80
CA ILE A 12 11.75 10.08 -13.25
C ILE A 12 10.62 9.84 -12.22
N LEU A 13 10.46 8.60 -11.78
CA LEU A 13 9.44 8.23 -10.80
C LEU A 13 9.72 8.85 -9.42
N ASP A 14 10.97 8.96 -8.99
CA ASP A 14 11.35 9.63 -7.75
C ASP A 14 11.03 11.11 -7.80
N ALA A 15 11.38 11.80 -8.89
CA ALA A 15 11.01 13.20 -9.08
C ALA A 15 9.49 13.41 -9.07
N ALA A 16 8.73 12.51 -9.71
CA ALA A 16 7.27 12.57 -9.70
C ALA A 16 6.70 12.36 -8.29
N ARG A 17 7.28 11.43 -7.50
CA ARG A 17 6.91 11.22 -6.10
C ARG A 17 7.22 12.46 -5.25
N ASP A 18 8.40 13.03 -5.39
CA ASP A 18 8.86 14.15 -4.55
C ASP A 18 8.02 15.42 -4.76
N LEU A 19 7.47 15.61 -5.97
CA LEU A 19 6.50 16.68 -6.24
C LEU A 19 5.21 16.55 -5.40
N LEU A 20 4.90 15.37 -4.89
CA LEU A 20 3.76 15.15 -3.99
C LEU A 20 4.01 15.66 -2.56
N ALA A 21 5.21 16.16 -2.24
CA ALA A 21 5.47 16.85 -0.98
C ALA A 21 4.62 18.13 -0.86
N ASP A 22 4.35 18.81 -1.97
CA ASP A 22 3.39 19.92 -2.01
C ASP A 22 1.95 19.38 -1.92
N PRO A 23 1.17 19.76 -0.87
CA PRO A 23 -0.22 19.36 -0.72
C PRO A 23 -1.13 19.75 -1.89
N ALA A 24 -0.84 20.82 -2.60
CA ALA A 24 -1.60 21.26 -3.76
C ALA A 24 -1.39 20.34 -4.98
N THR A 25 -0.27 19.59 -5.00
CA THR A 25 0.05 18.67 -6.10
C THR A 25 -0.57 17.29 -5.83
N THR A 26 -1.65 16.98 -6.52
CA THR A 26 -2.30 15.66 -6.43
C THR A 26 -1.85 14.70 -7.52
N ARG A 27 -1.59 15.23 -8.72
CA ARG A 27 -1.12 14.47 -9.90
C ARG A 27 -0.10 15.32 -10.67
N PRO A 28 1.23 15.08 -10.52
CA PRO A 28 2.28 15.88 -11.17
C PRO A 28 2.15 15.93 -12.69
N THR A 29 2.48 17.06 -13.30
CA THR A 29 2.53 17.21 -14.76
C THR A 29 3.87 16.74 -15.32
N ILE A 30 3.92 16.34 -16.60
CA ILE A 30 5.18 15.97 -17.25
C ILE A 30 6.18 17.13 -17.26
N ALA A 31 5.72 18.37 -17.40
CA ALA A 31 6.60 19.55 -17.34
C ALA A 31 7.24 19.71 -15.96
N ALA A 32 6.45 19.55 -14.88
CA ALA A 32 6.98 19.60 -13.51
C ALA A 32 7.97 18.45 -13.24
N ILE A 33 7.63 17.23 -13.68
CA ILE A 33 8.52 16.06 -13.55
C ILE A 33 9.82 16.26 -14.31
N SER A 34 9.75 16.79 -15.54
CA SER A 34 10.93 17.12 -16.35
C SER A 34 11.82 18.15 -15.66
N ALA A 35 11.24 19.22 -15.11
CA ALA A 35 11.97 20.23 -14.37
C ALA A 35 12.62 19.67 -13.10
N ALA A 36 11.90 18.87 -12.32
CA ALA A 36 12.40 18.29 -11.07
C ALA A 36 13.45 17.20 -11.29
N SER A 37 13.29 16.36 -12.32
CA SER A 37 14.21 15.24 -12.62
C SER A 37 15.45 15.66 -13.42
N GLY A 38 15.41 16.80 -14.09
CA GLY A 38 16.41 17.19 -15.10
C GLY A 38 16.35 16.34 -16.37
N VAL A 39 15.32 15.51 -16.54
CA VAL A 39 15.13 14.66 -17.72
C VAL A 39 14.29 15.40 -18.76
N PRO A 40 14.79 15.60 -20.00
CA PRO A 40 13.99 16.25 -21.05
C PRO A 40 12.65 15.55 -21.28
N THR A 41 11.59 16.33 -21.49
CA THR A 41 10.23 15.83 -21.75
C THR A 41 10.17 14.74 -22.83
N GLY A 42 10.90 14.92 -23.96
CA GLY A 42 11.00 13.90 -25.01
C GLY A 42 11.60 12.58 -24.52
N SER A 43 12.58 12.64 -23.60
CA SER A 43 13.17 11.42 -23.00
C SER A 43 12.22 10.73 -22.01
N ILE A 44 11.32 11.46 -21.37
CA ILE A 44 10.25 10.89 -20.53
C ILE A 44 9.27 10.11 -21.42
N TYR A 45 8.81 10.69 -22.54
CA TYR A 45 7.87 10.04 -23.45
C TYR A 45 8.45 8.83 -24.21
N VAL A 46 9.77 8.74 -24.33
CA VAL A 46 10.43 7.51 -24.86
C VAL A 46 10.28 6.32 -23.88
N ARG A 47 10.03 6.59 -22.57
CA ARG A 47 9.99 5.58 -21.49
C ARG A 47 8.57 5.29 -21.02
N PHE A 48 7.72 6.31 -21.05
CA PHE A 48 6.33 6.26 -20.60
C PHE A 48 5.48 6.83 -21.73
N ALA A 49 4.61 6.01 -22.31
CA ALA A 49 3.78 6.41 -23.46
C ALA A 49 2.83 7.57 -23.12
N SER A 50 2.49 7.73 -21.84
CA SER A 50 1.64 8.81 -21.36
C SER A 50 2.00 9.23 -19.93
N ARG A 51 1.47 10.39 -19.50
CA ARG A 51 1.50 10.82 -18.10
C ARG A 51 0.79 9.83 -17.19
N GLU A 52 -0.33 9.32 -17.65
CA GLU A 52 -1.18 8.35 -16.94
C GLU A 52 -0.41 7.06 -16.69
N GLU A 53 0.34 6.57 -17.68
CA GLU A 53 1.23 5.41 -17.51
C GLU A 53 2.31 5.69 -16.46
N LEU A 54 3.00 6.84 -16.54
CA LEU A 54 4.03 7.21 -15.59
C LEU A 54 3.47 7.23 -14.15
N LEU A 55 2.32 7.87 -13.95
CA LEU A 55 1.70 7.96 -12.64
C LEU A 55 1.16 6.62 -12.14
N ALA A 56 0.63 5.77 -13.02
CA ALA A 56 0.21 4.41 -12.67
C ALA A 56 1.41 3.53 -12.27
N ARG A 57 2.55 3.65 -12.95
CA ARG A 57 3.80 2.97 -12.56
C ARG A 57 4.33 3.47 -11.22
N LEU A 58 4.26 4.79 -10.95
CA LEU A 58 4.60 5.35 -9.65
C LEU A 58 3.70 4.77 -8.56
N TRP A 59 2.39 4.74 -8.78
CA TRP A 59 1.43 4.15 -7.85
C TRP A 59 1.74 2.67 -7.56
N LEU A 60 1.94 1.84 -8.59
CA LEU A 60 2.32 0.43 -8.45
C LEU A 60 3.60 0.25 -7.65
N ARG A 61 4.63 1.06 -7.93
CA ARG A 61 5.91 1.02 -7.21
C ARG A 61 5.71 1.35 -5.73
N SER A 62 4.95 2.39 -5.42
CA SER A 62 4.69 2.83 -4.04
C SER A 62 3.89 1.78 -3.26
N ILE A 63 2.86 1.18 -3.88
CA ILE A 63 2.11 0.06 -3.28
C ILE A 63 3.04 -1.13 -2.99
N ARG A 64 3.88 -1.55 -3.95
CA ARG A 64 4.80 -2.68 -3.78
C ARG A 64 5.85 -2.42 -2.69
N ARG A 65 6.37 -1.19 -2.58
CA ARG A 65 7.30 -0.80 -1.49
C ARG A 65 6.63 -0.93 -0.13
N PHE A 66 5.43 -0.38 0.03
CA PHE A 66 4.64 -0.50 1.25
C PHE A 66 4.37 -1.97 1.60
N GLN A 67 3.91 -2.77 0.64
CA GLN A 67 3.58 -4.18 0.85
C GLN A 67 4.78 -5.03 1.29
N THR A 68 6.00 -4.67 0.90
CA THR A 68 7.20 -5.38 1.35
C THR A 68 7.30 -5.39 2.87
N GLY A 69 7.02 -4.27 3.53
CA GLY A 69 7.04 -4.20 5.00
C GLY A 69 5.85 -4.91 5.65
N VAL A 70 4.65 -4.85 5.04
CA VAL A 70 3.48 -5.61 5.52
C VAL A 70 3.76 -7.12 5.48
N ILE A 71 4.29 -7.63 4.36
CA ILE A 71 4.62 -9.06 4.20
C ILE A 71 5.68 -9.50 5.22
N ALA A 72 6.70 -8.67 5.45
CA ALA A 72 7.71 -8.94 6.45
C ALA A 72 7.10 -8.99 7.87
N ALA A 73 6.20 -8.06 8.19
CA ALA A 73 5.49 -8.02 9.48
C ALA A 73 4.62 -9.27 9.69
N LEU A 74 3.93 -9.73 8.64
CA LEU A 74 3.09 -10.94 8.69
C LEU A 74 3.90 -12.23 8.90
N SER A 75 5.21 -12.20 8.72
CA SER A 75 6.12 -13.34 8.97
C SER A 75 6.78 -13.28 10.36
N GLY A 76 6.49 -12.27 11.16
CA GLY A 76 7.11 -12.01 12.47
C GLY A 76 6.26 -12.47 13.66
N THR A 77 6.59 -11.92 14.84
CA THR A 77 5.82 -12.09 16.07
C THR A 77 4.59 -11.17 16.02
N ASP A 78 3.46 -11.64 16.56
CA ASP A 78 2.18 -10.91 16.54
C ASP A 78 1.84 -10.39 15.13
N PRO A 79 1.73 -11.28 14.13
CA PRO A 79 1.78 -10.93 12.71
C PRO A 79 0.68 -9.92 12.31
N LEU A 80 -0.55 -10.10 12.82
CA LEU A 80 -1.64 -9.20 12.47
C LEU A 80 -1.48 -7.81 13.11
N LEU A 81 -1.05 -7.74 14.37
CA LEU A 81 -0.76 -6.47 15.03
C LEU A 81 0.41 -5.75 14.35
N ALA A 82 1.51 -6.46 14.11
CA ALA A 82 2.68 -5.88 13.44
C ALA A 82 2.34 -5.34 12.04
N ALA A 83 1.53 -6.06 11.27
CA ALA A 83 1.06 -5.65 9.95
C ALA A 83 0.13 -4.42 10.02
N ALA A 84 -0.79 -4.37 11.00
CA ALA A 84 -1.67 -3.21 11.22
C ALA A 84 -0.87 -1.95 11.57
N MET A 85 0.13 -2.08 12.45
CA MET A 85 1.01 -0.99 12.90
C MET A 85 1.96 -0.50 11.80
N HIS A 86 2.19 -1.30 10.76
CA HIS A 86 3.07 -0.90 9.67
C HIS A 86 2.54 0.33 8.92
N LEU A 87 1.24 0.45 8.68
CA LEU A 87 0.68 1.55 7.89
C LEU A 87 0.93 2.94 8.51
N PRO A 88 0.55 3.24 9.79
CA PRO A 88 0.80 4.56 10.36
C PRO A 88 2.30 4.88 10.43
N ARG A 89 3.16 3.91 10.78
CA ARG A 89 4.61 4.10 10.79
C ARG A 89 5.17 4.42 9.42
N TYR A 90 4.82 3.62 8.41
CA TYR A 90 5.25 3.86 7.02
C TYR A 90 4.82 5.23 6.51
N CYS A 91 3.58 5.65 6.81
CA CYS A 91 3.08 6.95 6.38
C CYS A 91 3.82 8.14 7.03
N ARG A 92 4.30 7.98 8.27
CA ARG A 92 5.14 8.99 8.94
C ARG A 92 6.55 9.04 8.33
N GLU A 93 7.16 7.89 8.11
CA GLU A 93 8.51 7.76 7.57
C GLU A 93 8.58 8.12 6.08
N HIS A 94 7.51 7.84 5.32
CA HIS A 94 7.46 7.99 3.87
C HIS A 94 6.21 8.75 3.39
N PRO A 95 5.99 10.01 3.80
CA PRO A 95 4.75 10.74 3.52
C PRO A 95 4.46 10.93 2.03
N THR A 96 5.48 11.13 1.19
CA THR A 96 5.31 11.24 -0.26
C THR A 96 4.93 9.90 -0.93
N GLU A 97 5.46 8.77 -0.44
CA GLU A 97 5.03 7.43 -0.87
C GLU A 97 3.57 7.17 -0.48
N ALA A 98 3.18 7.54 0.76
CA ALA A 98 1.79 7.42 1.21
C ALA A 98 0.83 8.19 0.31
N ARG A 99 1.21 9.41 -0.11
CA ARG A 99 0.43 10.22 -1.07
C ARG A 99 0.41 9.59 -2.46
N ALA A 100 1.53 9.04 -2.91
CA ALA A 100 1.59 8.32 -4.19
C ALA A 100 0.65 7.10 -4.20
N MET A 101 0.58 6.33 -3.12
CA MET A 101 -0.37 5.22 -2.97
C MET A 101 -1.84 5.67 -3.03
N LYS A 102 -2.13 6.92 -2.63
CA LYS A 102 -3.49 7.48 -2.62
C LYS A 102 -3.92 8.12 -3.95
N MET A 103 -3.00 8.30 -4.92
CA MET A 103 -3.31 8.97 -6.20
C MET A 103 -4.43 8.31 -6.99
N PHE A 104 -4.57 6.99 -6.86
CA PHE A 104 -5.56 6.20 -7.57
C PHE A 104 -6.21 5.16 -6.65
N ARG A 105 -7.45 4.81 -6.99
CA ARG A 105 -8.06 3.57 -6.52
C ARG A 105 -7.72 2.46 -7.52
N ARG A 106 -7.47 1.24 -7.01
CA ARG A 106 -7.16 0.09 -7.86
C ARG A 106 -8.24 -0.14 -8.93
N ASP A 107 -9.51 -0.06 -8.52
CA ASP A 107 -10.64 -0.29 -9.43
C ASP A 107 -10.69 0.77 -10.53
N GLU A 108 -10.48 2.05 -10.21
CA GLU A 108 -10.33 3.14 -11.20
C GLU A 108 -9.25 2.82 -12.24
N LEU A 109 -8.08 2.34 -11.79
CA LEU A 109 -7.00 1.98 -12.71
C LEU A 109 -7.30 0.74 -13.56
N LEU A 110 -8.10 -0.21 -13.06
CA LEU A 110 -8.54 -1.37 -13.84
C LEU A 110 -9.53 -0.98 -14.93
N ASP A 111 -10.39 0.02 -14.65
CA ASP A 111 -11.42 0.46 -15.58
C ASP A 111 -10.85 1.38 -16.68
N VAL A 112 -10.08 2.40 -16.29
CA VAL A 112 -9.66 3.48 -17.21
C VAL A 112 -8.15 3.67 -17.30
N GLY A 113 -7.38 2.85 -16.62
CA GLY A 113 -5.91 2.93 -16.60
C GLY A 113 -5.25 2.36 -17.85
N PRO A 114 -3.91 2.49 -17.95
CA PRO A 114 -3.13 1.98 -19.07
C PRO A 114 -3.31 0.47 -19.27
N ALA A 115 -3.66 0.07 -20.48
CA ALA A 115 -3.99 -1.33 -20.79
C ALA A 115 -2.80 -2.29 -20.53
N GLU A 116 -1.58 -1.83 -20.78
CA GLU A 116 -0.33 -2.58 -20.58
C GLU A 116 0.00 -2.85 -19.10
N LEU A 117 -0.59 -2.10 -18.17
CA LEU A 117 -0.41 -2.28 -16.72
C LEU A 117 -1.56 -3.05 -16.07
N ARG A 118 -2.60 -3.41 -16.80
CA ARG A 118 -3.81 -4.01 -16.25
C ARG A 118 -3.55 -5.29 -15.47
N ALA A 119 -2.70 -6.18 -16.00
CA ALA A 119 -2.33 -7.43 -15.31
C ALA A 119 -1.57 -7.14 -14.00
N ASP A 120 -0.61 -6.23 -14.02
CA ASP A 120 0.16 -5.82 -12.85
C ASP A 120 -0.72 -5.17 -11.77
N ILE A 121 -1.69 -4.35 -12.19
CA ILE A 121 -2.66 -3.69 -11.29
C ILE A 121 -3.62 -4.74 -10.71
N ALA A 122 -4.08 -5.70 -11.51
CA ALA A 122 -4.96 -6.77 -11.05
C ALA A 122 -4.29 -7.61 -9.96
N ALA A 123 -3.05 -8.01 -10.18
CA ALA A 123 -2.28 -8.88 -9.30
C ALA A 123 -1.55 -8.15 -8.15
N VAL A 124 -1.68 -6.83 -8.03
CA VAL A 124 -0.87 -6.04 -7.08
C VAL A 124 -1.00 -6.47 -5.62
N ASN A 125 -2.15 -7.02 -5.23
CA ASN A 125 -2.42 -7.44 -3.86
C ASN A 125 -2.21 -8.95 -3.61
N ASP A 126 -1.96 -9.75 -4.64
CA ASP A 126 -1.95 -11.22 -4.51
C ASP A 126 -0.94 -11.71 -3.48
N ARG A 127 0.32 -11.28 -3.59
CA ARG A 127 1.37 -11.65 -2.63
C ARG A 127 1.07 -11.24 -1.19
N MET A 128 0.47 -10.08 -1.00
CA MET A 128 0.08 -9.59 0.33
C MET A 128 -1.10 -10.41 0.88
N ASN A 129 -2.07 -10.74 0.03
CA ASN A 129 -3.20 -11.59 0.41
C ASN A 129 -2.76 -13.02 0.76
N ASP A 130 -1.81 -13.59 -0.02
CA ASP A 130 -1.24 -14.91 0.27
C ASP A 130 -0.48 -14.92 1.62
N ALA A 131 0.31 -13.87 1.89
CA ALA A 131 1.01 -13.73 3.16
C ALA A 131 0.02 -13.59 4.34
N LEU A 132 -1.05 -12.82 4.17
CA LEU A 132 -2.09 -12.67 5.18
C LEU A 132 -2.82 -14.00 5.45
N ARG A 133 -3.17 -14.74 4.39
CA ARG A 133 -3.75 -16.09 4.51
C ARG A 133 -2.86 -17.02 5.30
N ALA A 134 -1.56 -17.07 4.95
CA ALA A 134 -0.59 -17.91 5.62
C ALA A 134 -0.48 -17.57 7.12
N ALA A 135 -0.46 -16.28 7.46
CA ALA A 135 -0.41 -15.82 8.85
C ALA A 135 -1.67 -16.22 9.63
N VAL A 136 -2.86 -16.02 9.05
CA VAL A 136 -4.15 -16.39 9.67
C VAL A 136 -4.24 -17.90 9.86
N ALA A 137 -3.88 -18.71 8.86
CA ALA A 137 -3.89 -20.15 8.95
C ALA A 137 -2.92 -20.68 10.04
N ALA A 138 -1.72 -20.07 10.12
CA ALA A 138 -0.71 -20.45 11.12
C ALA A 138 -1.13 -20.12 12.54
N GLU A 139 -1.78 -18.97 12.77
CA GLU A 139 -2.15 -18.49 14.08
C GLU A 139 -3.50 -19.07 14.59
N PHE A 140 -4.47 -19.27 13.69
CA PHE A 140 -5.85 -19.66 14.05
C PHE A 140 -6.28 -21.03 13.51
N GLY A 141 -5.38 -21.76 12.83
CA GLY A 141 -5.62 -23.11 12.33
C GLY A 141 -6.46 -23.19 11.05
N ALA A 142 -7.06 -22.09 10.59
CA ALA A 142 -7.82 -21.99 9.34
C ALA A 142 -7.83 -20.56 8.80
N ASP A 143 -8.01 -20.44 7.48
CA ASP A 143 -8.07 -19.18 6.73
C ASP A 143 -9.39 -19.04 5.94
N ASP A 144 -10.48 -19.47 6.56
CA ASP A 144 -11.83 -19.36 5.99
C ASP A 144 -12.23 -17.89 5.72
N GLU A 145 -13.33 -17.70 4.97
CA GLU A 145 -13.80 -16.39 4.54
C GLU A 145 -14.05 -15.42 5.70
N HIS A 146 -14.62 -15.94 6.81
CA HIS A 146 -14.92 -15.12 7.99
C HIS A 146 -13.64 -14.64 8.66
N ARG A 147 -12.67 -15.53 8.91
CA ARG A 147 -11.38 -15.16 9.50
C ARG A 147 -10.61 -14.18 8.60
N MET A 148 -10.62 -14.41 7.31
CA MET A 148 -9.99 -13.50 6.35
C MET A 148 -10.65 -12.12 6.33
N ALA A 149 -11.98 -12.02 6.43
CA ALA A 149 -12.68 -10.74 6.50
C ALA A 149 -12.27 -9.95 7.76
N ILE A 150 -12.18 -10.60 8.91
CA ILE A 150 -11.74 -10.00 10.18
C ILE A 150 -10.27 -9.57 10.08
N ALA A 151 -9.39 -10.41 9.57
CA ALA A 151 -7.97 -10.10 9.40
C ALA A 151 -7.75 -8.92 8.46
N ILE A 152 -8.49 -8.84 7.35
CA ILE A 152 -8.47 -7.68 6.44
C ILE A 152 -8.96 -6.41 7.15
N ALA A 153 -10.01 -6.50 7.96
CA ALA A 153 -10.48 -5.38 8.75
C ALA A 153 -9.41 -4.90 9.73
N ALA A 154 -8.77 -5.80 10.46
CA ALA A 154 -7.71 -5.50 11.42
C ALA A 154 -6.47 -4.88 10.76
N VAL A 155 -5.95 -5.49 9.70
CA VAL A 155 -4.67 -5.10 9.09
C VAL A 155 -4.80 -3.92 8.12
N LYS A 156 -5.97 -3.73 7.50
CA LYS A 156 -6.15 -2.73 6.44
C LYS A 156 -7.20 -1.68 6.79
N ALA A 157 -8.44 -2.08 7.07
CA ALA A 157 -9.54 -1.12 7.16
C ALA A 157 -9.41 -0.18 8.36
N ILE A 158 -9.07 -0.71 9.53
CA ILE A 158 -8.89 0.06 10.77
C ILE A 158 -7.74 1.04 10.64
N PRO A 159 -6.49 0.62 10.35
CA PRO A 159 -5.37 1.55 10.23
C PRO A 159 -5.60 2.61 9.13
N TYR A 160 -6.12 2.19 7.97
CA TYR A 160 -6.38 3.12 6.88
C TYR A 160 -7.46 4.14 7.22
N GLY A 161 -8.53 3.72 7.90
CA GLY A 161 -9.59 4.62 8.36
C GLY A 161 -9.06 5.76 9.23
N LEU A 162 -8.07 5.46 10.08
CA LEU A 162 -7.45 6.42 11.00
C LEU A 162 -6.46 7.37 10.32
N VAL A 163 -5.69 6.91 9.32
CA VAL A 163 -4.61 7.71 8.71
C VAL A 163 -5.00 8.47 7.45
N ARG A 164 -6.07 8.07 6.77
CA ARG A 164 -6.42 8.57 5.42
C ARG A 164 -6.56 10.09 5.32
N GLU A 165 -7.12 10.73 6.35
CA GLU A 165 -7.33 12.18 6.35
C GLU A 165 -6.01 12.94 6.56
N TYR A 166 -5.10 12.40 7.37
CA TYR A 166 -3.76 12.95 7.56
C TYR A 166 -2.95 12.87 6.27
N ILE A 167 -3.01 11.73 5.55
CA ILE A 167 -2.36 11.58 4.24
C ILE A 167 -2.95 12.57 3.23
N ALA A 168 -4.28 12.73 3.21
CA ALA A 168 -4.95 13.64 2.29
C ALA A 168 -4.59 15.10 2.55
N GLY A 169 -4.59 15.51 3.83
CA GLY A 169 -4.23 16.86 4.24
C GLY A 169 -2.73 17.14 4.27
N ALA A 170 -1.88 16.13 4.03
CA ALA A 170 -0.42 16.19 4.18
C ALA A 170 -0.02 16.75 5.56
N VAL A 171 -0.73 16.35 6.60
CA VAL A 171 -0.46 16.74 7.98
C VAL A 171 0.14 15.59 8.78
N PRO A 172 0.96 15.86 9.82
CA PRO A 172 1.56 14.82 10.65
C PRO A 172 0.50 13.91 11.28
N ILE A 173 0.74 12.60 11.25
CA ILE A 173 -0.09 11.60 11.93
C ILE A 173 0.27 11.62 13.42
N PRO A 174 -0.68 11.92 14.34
CA PRO A 174 -0.41 11.96 15.77
C PRO A 174 -0.02 10.60 16.34
N ASP A 175 0.77 10.59 17.42
CA ASP A 175 1.25 9.34 18.05
C ASP A 175 0.12 8.49 18.64
N TRP A 176 -0.96 9.13 19.15
CA TRP A 176 -2.13 8.42 19.67
C TRP A 176 -2.80 7.47 18.65
N VAL A 177 -2.58 7.69 17.34
CA VAL A 177 -3.09 6.81 16.28
C VAL A 177 -2.54 5.39 16.45
N ASP A 178 -1.31 5.23 16.90
CA ASP A 178 -0.69 3.93 17.15
C ASP A 178 -1.41 3.17 18.26
N ASP A 179 -1.75 3.85 19.37
CA ASP A 179 -2.47 3.26 20.51
C ASP A 179 -3.87 2.81 20.09
N VAL A 180 -4.56 3.61 19.29
CA VAL A 180 -5.90 3.28 18.78
C VAL A 180 -5.84 2.12 17.79
N VAL A 181 -4.85 2.12 16.86
CA VAL A 181 -4.66 0.99 15.94
C VAL A 181 -4.37 -0.29 16.72
N ALA A 182 -3.45 -0.23 17.68
CA ALA A 182 -3.07 -1.40 18.48
C ALA A 182 -4.28 -1.96 19.25
N THR A 183 -5.02 -1.10 19.96
CA THR A 183 -6.19 -1.50 20.76
C THR A 183 -7.30 -2.07 19.88
N ALA A 184 -7.65 -1.39 18.78
CA ALA A 184 -8.72 -1.84 17.90
C ALA A 184 -8.34 -3.15 17.17
N THR A 185 -7.08 -3.28 16.74
CA THR A 185 -6.58 -4.51 16.11
C THR A 185 -6.63 -5.67 17.09
N ALA A 186 -6.15 -5.50 18.33
CA ALA A 186 -6.17 -6.55 19.33
C ALA A 186 -7.62 -7.00 19.65
N ALA A 187 -8.56 -6.05 19.78
CA ALA A 187 -9.97 -6.36 20.01
C ALA A 187 -10.59 -7.16 18.87
N VAL A 188 -10.30 -6.77 17.62
CA VAL A 188 -10.85 -7.45 16.42
C VAL A 188 -10.20 -8.82 16.21
N VAL A 189 -8.89 -8.93 16.43
CA VAL A 189 -8.15 -10.20 16.32
C VAL A 189 -8.61 -11.20 17.40
N HIS A 190 -9.02 -10.74 18.57
CA HIS A 190 -9.59 -11.60 19.61
C HIS A 190 -10.81 -12.41 19.12
N GLU A 191 -11.60 -11.85 18.20
CA GLU A 191 -12.73 -12.55 17.56
C GLU A 191 -12.30 -13.72 16.65
N LEU A 192 -11.00 -13.80 16.29
CA LEU A 192 -10.44 -14.90 15.51
C LEU A 192 -10.07 -16.12 16.37
N GLY A 193 -10.13 -16.00 17.70
CA GLY A 193 -9.80 -17.08 18.64
C GLY A 193 -10.50 -18.39 18.28
N PRO A 194 -10.04 -19.54 18.83
CA PRO A 194 -10.61 -20.84 18.50
C PRO A 194 -12.12 -20.79 18.74
N THR A 195 -12.89 -21.07 17.69
CA THR A 195 -14.32 -21.31 17.83
C THR A 195 -14.48 -22.38 18.92
N ALA A 196 -15.15 -22.03 20.01
CA ALA A 196 -15.48 -22.98 21.04
C ALA A 196 -16.14 -24.17 20.33
N THR A 197 -15.45 -25.29 20.29
CA THR A 197 -16.03 -26.55 19.85
C THR A 197 -17.23 -26.74 20.77
N GLU A 198 -18.43 -26.64 20.23
CA GLU A 198 -19.65 -27.03 20.98
C GLU A 198 -19.38 -28.42 21.49
N SER A 199 -19.14 -28.47 22.79
CA SER A 199 -19.17 -29.73 23.56
C SER A 199 -20.60 -30.24 23.49
N VAL A 200 -20.92 -31.00 22.41
CA VAL A 200 -22.11 -31.84 22.43
C VAL A 200 -21.83 -32.95 23.44
N THR A 201 -22.11 -32.63 24.67
CA THR A 201 -22.25 -33.63 25.72
C THR A 201 -23.57 -34.35 25.46
N SER A 202 -23.50 -35.47 24.75
CA SER A 202 -24.57 -36.45 24.74
C SER A 202 -24.65 -37.01 26.17
N GLY A 203 -25.72 -36.66 26.88
CA GLY A 203 -26.20 -37.33 28.05
C GLY A 203 -27.31 -38.31 27.66
#